data_898067bb4644f288b5cc8fd29ee86fec
#
_entry.id   898067bb4644f288b5cc8fd29ee86fec
#
_cell.length_a   1.000
_cell.length_b   1.000
_cell.length_c   1.000
_cell.angle_alpha   90.00
_cell.angle_beta   90.00
_cell.angle_gamma   90.00
#
_symmetry.space_group_name_H-M   'P 1'
#
loop_
_entity.id
_entity.type
_entity.pdbx_description
1 polymer ?
#
loop_
_entity_poly.entity_id
_entity_poly.type
_entity_poly.pdbx_seq_one_letter_code
_entity_poly.pdbx_strand_id
1 'polypeptide(L)'
;HDEDILAILDKHDMKVTEVEYIVQWCEEHRSYEQKYKEQMCFHMCELFGVGHINCGLMENYSVEYTAQKLKELCQRAGKYIIGVEPMPYSGIPDLKKGWEVVKASGCDNAMLILDTWHWVRADQPYDILTPEIAKKVISIQINDAYERPYAASILRDESMHDRLAPGTGAKDTAGFVKMIKDAGVDPKVVGVEVISDAILGKGLKEAAAYTYENTEKVLKEV
;
A
#
# COMPACT_ATOMS: atom_id res chain seq x y z
N HIS A 1 15.78 20.80 0.74
CA HIS A 1 16.45 20.37 1.99
C HIS A 1 15.40 19.85 2.96
N ASP A 2 15.80 18.98 3.89
CA ASP A 2 14.89 18.38 4.89
C ASP A 2 14.17 19.44 5.72
N GLU A 3 14.90 20.49 6.12
CA GLU A 3 14.36 21.63 6.88
C GLU A 3 13.26 22.37 6.12
N ASP A 4 13.38 22.52 4.79
CA ASP A 4 12.36 23.16 3.96
C ASP A 4 11.07 22.34 3.91
N ILE A 5 11.20 21.00 3.82
CA ILE A 5 10.05 20.08 3.82
C ILE A 5 9.33 20.13 5.17
N LEU A 6 10.07 20.04 6.27
CA LEU A 6 9.51 20.12 7.62
C LEU A 6 8.80 21.45 7.85
N ALA A 7 9.38 22.57 7.40
CA ALA A 7 8.76 23.89 7.51
C ALA A 7 7.46 24.03 6.70
N ILE A 8 7.39 23.37 5.52
CA ILE A 8 6.16 23.36 4.72
C ILE A 8 5.08 22.52 5.40
N LEU A 9 5.42 21.34 5.91
CA LEU A 9 4.50 20.48 6.64
C LEU A 9 3.93 21.18 7.87
N ASP A 10 4.79 21.81 8.69
CA ASP A 10 4.40 22.57 9.88
C ASP A 10 3.48 23.75 9.52
N LYS A 11 3.86 24.53 8.50
CA LYS A 11 3.06 25.66 8.01
C LYS A 11 1.63 25.28 7.63
N HIS A 12 1.42 24.06 7.14
CA HIS A 12 0.14 23.57 6.66
C HIS A 12 -0.54 22.57 7.63
N ASP A 13 -0.01 22.42 8.85
CA ASP A 13 -0.48 21.43 9.84
C ASP A 13 -0.60 20.03 9.26
N MET A 14 0.39 19.63 8.46
CA MET A 14 0.45 18.33 7.80
C MET A 14 1.44 17.41 8.47
N LYS A 15 1.14 16.11 8.46
CA LYS A 15 2.03 15.05 8.96
C LYS A 15 2.19 13.98 7.91
N VAL A 16 3.39 13.46 7.76
CA VAL A 16 3.64 12.24 7.00
C VAL A 16 3.26 11.06 7.88
N THR A 17 2.44 10.16 7.38
CA THR A 17 1.91 9.01 8.13
C THR A 17 2.52 7.69 7.70
N GLU A 18 2.97 7.57 6.46
CA GLU A 18 3.69 6.41 5.93
C GLU A 18 4.73 6.83 4.90
N VAL A 19 5.71 5.97 4.66
CA VAL A 19 6.76 6.18 3.66
C VAL A 19 6.65 5.09 2.59
N GLU A 20 6.73 5.50 1.34
CA GLU A 20 6.73 4.63 0.16
C GLU A 20 7.90 4.98 -0.77
N TYR A 21 8.52 4.12 -1.46
CA TYR A 21 8.20 2.72 -1.67
C TYR A 21 9.49 1.92 -1.89
N ILE A 22 9.67 0.79 -1.21
CA ILE A 22 10.84 -0.07 -1.42
C ILE A 22 10.50 -1.16 -2.45
N VAL A 23 11.28 -1.22 -3.54
CA VAL A 23 11.20 -2.25 -4.59
C VAL A 23 12.54 -2.96 -4.77
N GLN A 24 12.54 -4.06 -5.53
CA GLN A 24 13.76 -4.80 -5.90
C GLN A 24 14.60 -5.29 -4.70
N TRP A 25 13.94 -5.49 -3.57
CA TRP A 25 14.56 -5.94 -2.32
C TRP A 25 14.89 -7.43 -2.31
N CYS A 26 14.32 -8.22 -3.25
CA CYS A 26 14.58 -9.65 -3.43
C CYS A 26 15.82 -9.95 -4.28
N GLU A 27 16.37 -8.97 -4.98
CA GLU A 27 17.54 -9.19 -5.83
C GLU A 27 18.77 -9.58 -5.00
N GLU A 28 19.50 -10.60 -5.47
CA GLU A 28 20.73 -11.07 -4.81
C GLU A 28 21.85 -10.02 -4.88
N HIS A 29 21.98 -9.38 -6.03
CA HIS A 29 22.99 -8.36 -6.29
C HIS A 29 22.34 -7.00 -6.53
N ARG A 30 21.99 -6.33 -5.43
CA ARG A 30 21.37 -5.02 -5.48
C ARG A 30 22.38 -3.93 -5.89
N SER A 31 21.97 -3.08 -6.83
CA SER A 31 22.75 -1.94 -7.28
C SER A 31 22.94 -0.88 -6.18
N TYR A 32 23.85 0.07 -6.40
CA TYR A 32 23.99 1.22 -5.52
C TYR A 32 22.70 2.04 -5.44
N GLU A 33 22.04 2.25 -6.56
CA GLU A 33 20.78 3.02 -6.61
C GLU A 33 19.65 2.35 -5.80
N GLN A 34 19.49 1.04 -5.91
CA GLN A 34 18.51 0.29 -5.14
C GLN A 34 18.74 0.38 -3.63
N LYS A 35 20.01 0.26 -3.22
CA LYS A 35 20.41 0.41 -1.82
C LYS A 35 20.21 1.85 -1.33
N TYR A 36 20.52 2.83 -2.17
CA TYR A 36 20.33 4.24 -1.86
C TYR A 36 18.84 4.59 -1.66
N LYS A 37 17.96 4.12 -2.56
CA LYS A 37 16.50 4.31 -2.42
C LYS A 37 15.97 3.71 -1.12
N GLU A 38 16.41 2.52 -0.74
CA GLU A 38 16.06 1.89 0.55
C GLU A 38 16.55 2.75 1.73
N GLN A 39 17.78 3.24 1.70
CA GLN A 39 18.32 4.12 2.73
C GLN A 39 17.56 5.46 2.81
N MET A 40 17.11 5.99 1.68
CA MET A 40 16.27 7.20 1.66
C MET A 40 14.91 6.96 2.33
N CYS A 41 14.29 5.79 2.17
CA CYS A 41 13.07 5.45 2.91
C CYS A 41 13.32 5.42 4.42
N PHE A 42 14.44 4.84 4.87
CA PHE A 42 14.81 4.85 6.29
C PHE A 42 15.09 6.27 6.80
N HIS A 43 15.78 7.09 6.00
CA HIS A 43 16.01 8.50 6.32
C HIS A 43 14.69 9.28 6.46
N MET A 44 13.75 9.10 5.53
CA MET A 44 12.44 9.75 5.60
C MET A 44 11.65 9.31 6.84
N CYS A 45 11.72 8.03 7.20
CA CYS A 45 11.09 7.54 8.44
C CYS A 45 11.67 8.23 9.67
N GLU A 46 12.97 8.41 9.74
CA GLU A 46 13.62 9.12 10.85
C GLU A 46 13.24 10.61 10.85
N LEU A 47 13.29 11.25 9.68
CA LEU A 47 12.98 12.68 9.50
C LEU A 47 11.55 13.03 9.91
N PHE A 48 10.59 12.20 9.51
CA PHE A 48 9.17 12.45 9.74
C PHE A 48 8.59 11.76 10.99
N GLY A 49 9.38 10.95 11.68
CA GLY A 49 8.91 10.16 12.83
C GLY A 49 7.92 9.04 12.44
N VAL A 50 8.01 8.52 11.21
CA VAL A 50 7.14 7.46 10.70
C VAL A 50 7.64 6.08 11.11
N GLY A 51 6.72 5.20 11.50
CA GLY A 51 7.05 3.87 12.02
C GLY A 51 7.06 2.74 11.00
N HIS A 52 6.56 2.96 9.77
CA HIS A 52 6.49 1.90 8.76
C HIS A 52 6.77 2.39 7.35
N ILE A 53 7.16 1.43 6.49
CA ILE A 53 7.52 1.63 5.09
C ILE A 53 6.80 0.60 4.26
N ASN A 54 6.15 1.03 3.18
CA ASN A 54 5.50 0.16 2.23
C ASN A 54 6.50 -0.40 1.22
N CYS A 55 6.33 -1.67 0.86
CA CYS A 55 7.16 -2.33 -0.14
C CYS A 55 6.37 -3.26 -1.04
N GLY A 56 6.82 -3.40 -2.29
CA GLY A 56 6.27 -4.31 -3.27
C GLY A 56 7.36 -5.12 -3.97
N LEU A 57 6.92 -6.17 -4.65
CA LEU A 57 7.80 -7.09 -5.37
C LEU A 57 7.27 -7.34 -6.77
N MET A 58 7.92 -6.78 -7.78
CA MET A 58 7.49 -6.97 -9.17
C MET A 58 7.91 -8.33 -9.74
N GLU A 59 9.05 -8.85 -9.28
CA GLU A 59 9.65 -10.08 -9.74
C GLU A 59 8.98 -11.30 -9.10
N ASN A 60 8.86 -12.39 -9.85
CA ASN A 60 8.23 -13.61 -9.35
C ASN A 60 9.25 -14.60 -8.82
N TYR A 61 9.22 -14.85 -7.51
CA TYR A 61 10.05 -15.83 -6.81
C TYR A 61 9.18 -16.82 -6.04
N SER A 62 9.79 -17.91 -5.53
CA SER A 62 9.10 -18.81 -4.59
C SER A 62 8.80 -18.11 -3.26
N VAL A 63 7.82 -18.61 -2.52
CA VAL A 63 7.47 -18.08 -1.20
C VAL A 63 8.67 -18.14 -0.25
N GLU A 64 9.41 -19.24 -0.25
CA GLU A 64 10.56 -19.47 0.64
C GLU A 64 11.67 -18.45 0.37
N TYR A 65 12.00 -18.23 -0.91
CA TYR A 65 13.03 -17.25 -1.28
C TYR A 65 12.58 -15.83 -0.94
N THR A 66 11.34 -15.48 -1.27
CA THR A 66 10.77 -14.17 -0.96
C THR A 66 10.74 -13.91 0.55
N ALA A 67 10.33 -14.91 1.34
CA ALA A 67 10.31 -14.82 2.80
C ALA A 67 11.71 -14.63 3.40
N GLN A 68 12.71 -15.35 2.86
CA GLN A 68 14.11 -15.15 3.28
C GLN A 68 14.58 -13.72 2.98
N LYS A 69 14.26 -13.19 1.81
CA LYS A 69 14.64 -11.81 1.42
C LYS A 69 13.86 -10.76 2.22
N LEU A 70 12.58 -11.02 2.54
CA LEU A 70 11.82 -10.17 3.44
C LEU A 70 12.45 -10.12 4.84
N LYS A 71 12.91 -11.28 5.35
CA LYS A 71 13.63 -11.31 6.61
C LYS A 71 14.89 -10.46 6.60
N GLU A 72 15.67 -10.53 5.51
CA GLU A 72 16.85 -9.68 5.34
C GLU A 72 16.49 -8.19 5.30
N LEU A 73 15.40 -7.82 4.61
CA LEU A 73 14.90 -6.44 4.59
C LEU A 73 14.44 -5.99 5.97
N CYS A 74 13.66 -6.80 6.69
CA CYS A 74 13.21 -6.52 8.05
C CYS A 74 14.38 -6.31 9.04
N GLN A 75 15.45 -7.08 8.88
CA GLN A 75 16.66 -6.90 9.68
C GLN A 75 17.36 -5.57 9.39
N ARG A 76 17.43 -5.16 8.10
CA ARG A 76 18.01 -3.86 7.73
C ARG A 76 17.13 -2.69 8.19
N ALA A 77 15.81 -2.88 8.15
CA ALA A 77 14.84 -1.88 8.61
C ALA A 77 14.88 -1.65 10.14
N GLY A 78 15.33 -2.65 10.89
CA GLY A 78 15.52 -2.56 12.35
C GLY A 78 14.21 -2.26 13.09
N LYS A 79 14.05 -1.03 13.56
CA LYS A 79 12.86 -0.59 14.32
C LYS A 79 11.61 -0.36 13.45
N TYR A 80 11.78 -0.20 12.15
CA TYR A 80 10.68 0.11 11.24
C TYR A 80 9.92 -1.15 10.82
N ILE A 81 8.62 -1.02 10.68
CA ILE A 81 7.74 -2.04 10.13
C ILE A 81 7.86 -2.02 8.60
N ILE A 82 7.90 -3.18 7.99
CA ILE A 82 7.85 -3.38 6.54
C ILE A 82 6.46 -3.88 6.17
N GLY A 83 5.69 -3.04 5.50
CA GLY A 83 4.37 -3.36 4.96
C GLY A 83 4.49 -3.91 3.55
N VAL A 84 4.17 -5.18 3.37
CA VAL A 84 4.16 -5.84 2.06
C VAL A 84 2.81 -5.61 1.40
N GLU A 85 2.81 -5.05 0.19
CA GLU A 85 1.62 -4.79 -0.60
C GLU A 85 1.43 -5.85 -1.69
N PRO A 86 0.37 -6.67 -1.61
CA PRO A 86 -0.01 -7.57 -2.69
C PRO A 86 -0.64 -6.80 -3.85
N MET A 87 -0.14 -7.01 -5.07
CA MET A 87 -0.61 -6.36 -6.29
C MET A 87 -0.82 -7.39 -7.41
N PRO A 88 -1.97 -7.46 -8.10
CA PRO A 88 -2.32 -8.54 -9.02
C PRO A 88 -1.39 -8.69 -10.23
N TYR A 89 -0.62 -7.66 -10.54
CA TYR A 89 0.38 -7.67 -11.62
C TYR A 89 1.82 -7.88 -11.13
N SER A 90 2.00 -8.27 -9.88
CA SER A 90 3.29 -8.34 -9.21
C SER A 90 3.71 -9.77 -8.85
N GLY A 91 4.90 -9.92 -8.29
CA GLY A 91 5.39 -11.20 -7.76
C GLY A 91 4.67 -11.67 -6.49
N ILE A 92 3.89 -10.80 -5.85
CA ILE A 92 2.97 -11.13 -4.73
C ILE A 92 1.57 -10.70 -5.18
N PRO A 93 0.85 -11.53 -5.96
CA PRO A 93 -0.33 -11.08 -6.68
C PRO A 93 -1.60 -10.95 -5.81
N ASP A 94 -1.61 -11.54 -4.64
CA ASP A 94 -2.79 -11.63 -3.78
C ASP A 94 -2.43 -11.71 -2.28
N LEU A 95 -3.45 -11.55 -1.43
CA LEU A 95 -3.30 -11.62 0.01
C LEU A 95 -2.80 -12.99 0.48
N LYS A 96 -3.18 -14.07 -0.19
CA LYS A 96 -2.75 -15.43 0.17
C LYS A 96 -1.23 -15.54 0.09
N LYS A 97 -0.64 -15.17 -1.05
CA LYS A 97 0.82 -15.20 -1.21
C LYS A 97 1.51 -14.18 -0.30
N GLY A 98 0.93 -12.98 -0.14
CA GLY A 98 1.44 -11.98 0.81
C GLY A 98 1.52 -12.51 2.23
N TRP A 99 0.45 -13.16 2.69
CA TRP A 99 0.41 -13.78 4.01
C TRP A 99 1.41 -14.94 4.17
N GLU A 100 1.49 -15.83 3.17
CA GLU A 100 2.47 -16.93 3.17
C GLU A 100 3.90 -16.40 3.31
N VAL A 101 4.26 -15.34 2.59
CA VAL A 101 5.58 -14.70 2.66
C VAL A 101 5.82 -14.04 4.02
N VAL A 102 4.87 -13.24 4.53
CA VAL A 102 5.00 -12.57 5.82
C VAL A 102 5.13 -13.61 6.95
N LYS A 103 4.29 -14.63 6.95
CA LYS A 103 4.32 -15.70 7.95
C LYS A 103 5.62 -16.49 7.90
N ALA A 104 6.07 -16.87 6.71
CA ALA A 104 7.31 -17.64 6.52
C ALA A 104 8.58 -16.83 6.85
N SER A 105 8.56 -15.50 6.75
CA SER A 105 9.69 -14.65 7.14
C SER A 105 10.02 -14.76 8.62
N GLY A 106 9.04 -15.06 9.47
CA GLY A 106 9.17 -15.14 10.91
C GLY A 106 9.53 -13.81 11.57
N CYS A 107 9.27 -12.67 10.92
CA CYS A 107 9.61 -11.35 11.43
C CYS A 107 8.41 -10.67 12.09
N ASP A 108 8.62 -10.14 13.30
CA ASP A 108 7.57 -9.39 14.00
C ASP A 108 7.23 -8.09 13.29
N ASN A 109 8.22 -7.44 12.66
CA ASN A 109 8.07 -6.20 11.92
C ASN A 109 7.72 -6.38 10.43
N ALA A 110 7.39 -7.60 9.98
CA ALA A 110 6.78 -7.83 8.67
C ALA A 110 5.26 -7.78 8.80
N MET A 111 4.61 -6.93 8.02
CA MET A 111 3.16 -6.73 8.00
C MET A 111 2.64 -6.62 6.57
N LEU A 112 1.35 -6.42 6.41
CA LEU A 112 0.64 -6.35 5.13
C LEU A 112 0.01 -4.97 4.93
N ILE A 113 -0.09 -4.56 3.68
CA ILE A 113 -0.91 -3.43 3.21
C ILE A 113 -2.09 -4.01 2.44
N LEU A 114 -3.27 -3.48 2.63
CA LEU A 114 -4.45 -3.85 1.84
C LEU A 114 -4.96 -2.63 1.07
N ASP A 115 -4.99 -2.74 -0.24
CA ASP A 115 -5.50 -1.73 -1.15
C ASP A 115 -6.78 -2.21 -1.83
N THR A 116 -7.80 -1.35 -1.92
CA THR A 116 -9.11 -1.69 -2.50
C THR A 116 -9.00 -2.09 -3.96
N TRP A 117 -8.24 -1.33 -4.77
CA TRP A 117 -8.08 -1.61 -6.19
C TRP A 117 -7.38 -2.96 -6.41
N HIS A 118 -6.30 -3.19 -5.66
CA HIS A 118 -5.56 -4.46 -5.72
C HIS A 118 -6.41 -5.64 -5.29
N TRP A 119 -7.21 -5.46 -4.23
CA TRP A 119 -8.14 -6.48 -3.75
C TRP A 119 -9.13 -6.90 -4.83
N VAL A 120 -9.84 -5.93 -5.43
CA VAL A 120 -10.89 -6.23 -6.41
C VAL A 120 -10.32 -6.70 -7.75
N ARG A 121 -9.13 -6.27 -8.14
CA ARG A 121 -8.45 -6.72 -9.35
C ARG A 121 -7.81 -8.10 -9.22
N ALA A 122 -7.49 -8.53 -8.03
CA ALA A 122 -7.08 -9.90 -7.71
C ALA A 122 -8.28 -10.85 -7.48
N ASP A 123 -9.51 -10.35 -7.60
CA ASP A 123 -10.76 -11.13 -7.39
C ASP A 123 -10.75 -11.86 -6.03
N GLN A 124 -10.31 -11.17 -4.98
CA GLN A 124 -10.14 -11.77 -3.66
C GLN A 124 -11.47 -11.86 -2.90
N PRO A 125 -11.82 -13.02 -2.35
CA PRO A 125 -13.00 -13.17 -1.52
C PRO A 125 -12.78 -12.52 -0.14
N TYR A 126 -13.85 -12.01 0.47
CA TYR A 126 -13.76 -11.31 1.76
C TYR A 126 -13.38 -12.24 2.93
N ASP A 127 -13.74 -13.52 2.87
CA ASP A 127 -13.48 -14.51 3.91
C ASP A 127 -12.00 -14.95 4.01
N ILE A 128 -11.16 -14.56 3.03
CA ILE A 128 -9.71 -14.80 3.10
C ILE A 128 -9.06 -13.99 4.23
N LEU A 129 -9.65 -12.85 4.63
CA LEU A 129 -9.14 -12.01 5.72
C LEU A 129 -9.51 -12.59 7.09
N THR A 130 -8.75 -13.59 7.51
CA THR A 130 -8.93 -14.22 8.83
C THR A 130 -8.46 -13.29 9.96
N PRO A 131 -8.91 -13.53 11.22
CA PRO A 131 -8.39 -12.77 12.37
C PRO A 131 -6.87 -12.86 12.60
N GLU A 132 -6.24 -13.93 12.13
CA GLU A 132 -4.78 -14.09 12.17
C GLU A 132 -4.10 -13.11 11.20
N ILE A 133 -4.62 -13.00 9.97
CA ILE A 133 -4.12 -12.08 8.94
C ILE A 133 -4.43 -10.63 9.33
N ALA A 134 -5.63 -10.36 9.83
CA ALA A 134 -6.06 -9.03 10.24
C ALA A 134 -5.10 -8.36 11.23
N LYS A 135 -4.53 -9.12 12.16
CA LYS A 135 -3.52 -8.63 13.12
C LYS A 135 -2.19 -8.23 12.49
N LYS A 136 -1.98 -8.59 11.24
CA LYS A 136 -0.75 -8.29 10.49
C LYS A 136 -0.99 -7.24 9.40
N VAL A 137 -2.14 -6.59 9.38
CA VAL A 137 -2.41 -5.43 8.50
C VAL A 137 -2.02 -4.15 9.21
N ILE A 138 -1.09 -3.39 8.64
CA ILE A 138 -0.59 -2.12 9.22
C ILE A 138 -1.27 -0.91 8.61
N SER A 139 -1.56 -0.95 7.32
CA SER A 139 -2.16 0.16 6.56
C SER A 139 -3.20 -0.38 5.59
N ILE A 140 -4.20 0.44 5.30
CA ILE A 140 -5.17 0.21 4.23
C ILE A 140 -5.19 1.41 3.29
N GLN A 141 -5.36 1.14 2.00
CA GLN A 141 -5.47 2.16 0.96
C GLN A 141 -6.83 2.02 0.29
N ILE A 142 -7.59 3.11 0.26
CA ILE A 142 -8.93 3.12 -0.29
C ILE A 142 -8.99 3.95 -1.58
N ASN A 143 -9.66 3.39 -2.55
CA ASN A 143 -9.89 3.93 -3.89
C ASN A 143 -11.08 3.20 -4.50
N ASP A 144 -11.29 3.35 -5.79
CA ASP A 144 -12.31 2.60 -6.54
C ASP A 144 -11.79 2.24 -7.93
N ALA A 145 -12.54 1.44 -8.65
CA ALA A 145 -12.18 0.93 -9.96
C ALA A 145 -13.38 0.87 -10.89
N TYR A 146 -13.13 0.90 -12.19
CA TYR A 146 -14.14 0.61 -13.20
C TYR A 146 -14.67 -0.83 -13.05
N GLU A 147 -15.87 -1.07 -13.57
CA GLU A 147 -16.48 -2.41 -13.55
C GLU A 147 -15.59 -3.45 -14.25
N ARG A 148 -15.07 -3.09 -15.41
CA ARG A 148 -14.20 -3.96 -16.19
C ARG A 148 -12.74 -3.61 -16.02
N PRO A 149 -11.88 -4.59 -15.71
CA PRO A 149 -10.44 -4.36 -15.66
C PRO A 149 -9.87 -4.14 -17.06
N TYR A 150 -8.70 -3.53 -17.12
CA TYR A 150 -7.85 -3.58 -18.29
C TYR A 150 -7.41 -5.02 -18.60
N ALA A 151 -6.89 -5.26 -19.79
CA ALA A 151 -6.29 -6.54 -20.11
C ALA A 151 -5.12 -6.85 -19.14
N ALA A 152 -4.92 -8.12 -18.79
CA ALA A 152 -3.91 -8.52 -17.81
C ALA A 152 -2.50 -8.01 -18.14
N SER A 153 -2.16 -7.91 -19.44
CA SER A 153 -0.83 -7.43 -19.90
C SER A 153 -0.58 -5.94 -19.64
N ILE A 154 -1.63 -5.15 -19.39
CA ILE A 154 -1.58 -3.70 -19.13
C ILE A 154 -2.34 -3.33 -17.85
N LEU A 155 -2.58 -4.30 -16.97
CA LEU A 155 -3.32 -4.06 -15.73
C LEU A 155 -2.59 -3.08 -14.80
N ARG A 156 -1.26 -3.07 -14.85
CA ARG A 156 -0.47 -2.08 -14.14
C ARG A 156 -0.72 -0.65 -14.61
N ASP A 157 -0.99 -0.45 -15.89
CA ASP A 157 -1.27 0.90 -16.43
C ASP A 157 -2.60 1.43 -15.86
N GLU A 158 -3.63 0.58 -15.70
CA GLU A 158 -4.86 0.96 -14.99
C GLU A 158 -4.54 1.42 -13.56
N SER A 159 -3.73 0.64 -12.81
CA SER A 159 -3.34 0.97 -11.44
C SER A 159 -2.60 2.30 -11.32
N MET A 160 -1.82 2.66 -12.33
CA MET A 160 -0.91 3.83 -12.28
C MET A 160 -1.49 5.09 -12.95
N HIS A 161 -2.66 5.00 -13.61
CA HIS A 161 -3.20 6.11 -14.39
C HIS A 161 -4.71 6.29 -14.26
N ASP A 162 -5.47 5.25 -13.81
CA ASP A 162 -6.90 5.22 -14.04
C ASP A 162 -7.71 4.69 -12.85
N ARG A 163 -7.19 4.89 -11.63
CA ARG A 163 -7.97 4.65 -10.42
C ARG A 163 -9.07 5.69 -10.26
N LEU A 164 -10.12 5.34 -9.55
CA LEU A 164 -11.24 6.20 -9.24
C LEU A 164 -11.25 6.60 -7.76
N ALA A 165 -11.86 7.75 -7.46
CA ALA A 165 -12.06 8.15 -6.07
C ALA A 165 -13.02 7.17 -5.37
N PRO A 166 -12.86 6.93 -4.06
CA PRO A 166 -13.71 6.01 -3.30
C PRO A 166 -15.20 6.28 -3.53
N GLY A 167 -15.97 5.23 -3.83
CA GLY A 167 -17.41 5.30 -4.06
C GLY A 167 -17.83 5.92 -5.37
N THR A 168 -16.91 6.20 -6.31
CA THR A 168 -17.25 6.78 -7.63
C THR A 168 -17.15 5.78 -8.77
N GLY A 169 -16.69 4.58 -8.48
CA GLY A 169 -16.56 3.48 -9.43
C GLY A 169 -17.69 2.45 -9.31
N ALA A 170 -17.38 1.26 -9.77
CA ALA A 170 -18.33 0.14 -9.79
C ALA A 170 -18.03 -0.91 -8.71
N LYS A 171 -17.08 -0.62 -7.80
CA LYS A 171 -16.70 -1.56 -6.75
C LYS A 171 -17.26 -1.13 -5.40
N ASP A 172 -17.50 -2.10 -4.55
CA ASP A 172 -18.08 -1.85 -3.23
C ASP A 172 -16.98 -1.44 -2.24
N THR A 173 -16.49 -0.21 -2.38
CA THR A 173 -15.47 0.33 -1.47
C THR A 173 -15.96 0.40 -0.03
N ALA A 174 -17.24 0.73 0.19
CA ALA A 174 -17.84 0.74 1.54
C ALA A 174 -17.86 -0.68 2.14
N GLY A 175 -18.26 -1.68 1.35
CA GLY A 175 -18.21 -3.09 1.75
C GLY A 175 -16.80 -3.57 2.06
N PHE A 176 -15.79 -3.14 1.30
CA PHE A 176 -14.40 -3.44 1.61
C PHE A 176 -13.96 -2.86 2.96
N VAL A 177 -14.24 -1.58 3.22
CA VAL A 177 -13.92 -0.94 4.51
C VAL A 177 -14.66 -1.61 5.66
N LYS A 178 -15.94 -1.95 5.45
CA LYS A 178 -16.73 -2.70 6.44
C LYS A 178 -16.13 -4.09 6.71
N MET A 179 -15.74 -4.83 5.69
CA MET A 179 -15.10 -6.14 5.84
C MET A 179 -13.82 -6.06 6.67
N ILE A 180 -12.97 -5.07 6.41
CA ILE A 180 -11.74 -4.83 7.17
C ILE A 180 -12.05 -4.57 8.65
N LYS A 181 -13.04 -3.72 8.92
CA LYS A 181 -13.48 -3.39 10.27
C LYS A 181 -14.07 -4.62 11.00
N ASP A 182 -14.93 -5.38 10.32
CA ASP A 182 -15.55 -6.60 10.86
C ASP A 182 -14.51 -7.71 11.14
N ALA A 183 -13.43 -7.78 10.36
CA ALA A 183 -12.31 -8.69 10.59
C ALA A 183 -11.43 -8.27 11.79
N GLY A 184 -11.65 -7.09 12.37
CA GLY A 184 -10.91 -6.58 13.51
C GLY A 184 -9.52 -6.03 13.14
N VAL A 185 -9.34 -5.55 11.91
CA VAL A 185 -8.13 -4.81 11.53
C VAL A 185 -8.11 -3.47 12.27
N ASP A 186 -6.96 -3.14 12.87
CA ASP A 186 -6.68 -1.84 13.49
C ASP A 186 -5.51 -1.17 12.75
N PRO A 187 -5.76 -0.59 11.57
CA PRO A 187 -4.69 -0.03 10.75
C PRO A 187 -4.15 1.25 11.38
N LYS A 188 -2.84 1.47 11.27
CA LYS A 188 -2.21 2.73 11.73
C LYS A 188 -2.48 3.86 10.75
N VAL A 189 -2.70 3.53 9.48
CA VAL A 189 -2.98 4.49 8.41
C VAL A 189 -4.16 4.00 7.58
N VAL A 190 -5.03 4.93 7.24
CA VAL A 190 -6.04 4.78 6.19
C VAL A 190 -5.70 5.80 5.11
N GLY A 191 -5.03 5.33 4.06
CA GLY A 191 -4.62 6.15 2.92
C GLY A 191 -5.72 6.23 1.87
N VAL A 192 -5.75 7.32 1.12
CA VAL A 192 -6.58 7.46 -0.08
C VAL A 192 -5.65 7.52 -1.27
N GLU A 193 -5.45 6.38 -1.92
CA GLU A 193 -4.49 6.25 -3.01
C GLU A 193 -5.20 6.26 -4.38
N VAL A 194 -5.39 7.44 -4.93
CA VAL A 194 -6.07 7.65 -6.21
C VAL A 194 -5.08 8.15 -7.26
N ILE A 195 -4.40 7.21 -7.92
CA ILE A 195 -3.50 7.52 -9.04
C ILE A 195 -4.37 7.59 -10.30
N SER A 196 -4.69 8.82 -10.75
CA SER A 196 -5.66 9.06 -11.84
C SER A 196 -5.29 10.31 -12.63
N ASP A 197 -4.95 10.11 -13.90
CA ASP A 197 -4.64 11.22 -14.81
C ASP A 197 -5.85 12.13 -15.02
N ALA A 198 -7.05 11.56 -15.10
CA ALA A 198 -8.29 12.29 -15.27
C ALA A 198 -8.63 13.18 -14.07
N ILE A 199 -8.37 12.71 -12.85
CA ILE A 199 -8.61 13.49 -11.63
C ILE A 199 -7.53 14.54 -11.46
N LEU A 200 -6.26 14.21 -11.66
CA LEU A 200 -5.15 15.16 -11.60
C LEU A 200 -5.26 16.26 -12.67
N GLY A 201 -5.81 15.93 -13.84
CA GLY A 201 -6.08 16.88 -14.91
C GLY A 201 -7.04 18.02 -14.54
N LYS A 202 -7.81 17.88 -13.46
CA LYS A 202 -8.67 18.95 -12.90
C LYS A 202 -7.87 20.01 -12.15
N GLY A 203 -6.60 19.76 -11.85
CA GLY A 203 -5.74 20.59 -11.00
C GLY A 203 -5.72 20.12 -9.55
N LEU A 204 -4.60 20.30 -8.87
CA LEU A 204 -4.33 19.71 -7.55
C LEU A 204 -5.41 20.02 -6.49
N LYS A 205 -5.87 21.27 -6.45
CA LYS A 205 -6.88 21.68 -5.45
C LYS A 205 -8.22 20.99 -5.67
N GLU A 206 -8.68 20.93 -6.92
CA GLU A 206 -9.96 20.30 -7.27
C GLU A 206 -9.87 18.78 -7.12
N ALA A 207 -8.74 18.18 -7.52
CA ALA A 207 -8.49 16.76 -7.34
C ALA A 207 -8.52 16.36 -5.86
N ALA A 208 -7.84 17.12 -4.99
CA ALA A 208 -7.83 16.87 -3.55
C ALA A 208 -9.23 17.00 -2.94
N ALA A 209 -9.98 18.07 -3.27
CA ALA A 209 -11.34 18.27 -2.78
C ALA A 209 -12.27 17.13 -3.24
N TYR A 210 -12.23 16.79 -4.52
CA TYR A 210 -13.04 15.71 -5.10
C TYR A 210 -12.78 14.36 -4.42
N THR A 211 -11.49 14.02 -4.24
CA THR A 211 -11.10 12.77 -3.61
C THR A 211 -11.52 12.74 -2.14
N TYR A 212 -11.27 13.81 -1.40
CA TYR A 212 -11.66 13.94 0.00
C TYR A 212 -13.18 13.80 0.21
N GLU A 213 -13.99 14.57 -0.54
CA GLU A 213 -15.44 14.56 -0.40
C GLU A 213 -16.09 13.19 -0.67
N ASN A 214 -15.55 12.45 -1.64
CA ASN A 214 -16.05 11.12 -1.95
C ASN A 214 -15.60 10.08 -0.91
N THR A 215 -14.37 10.20 -0.42
CA THR A 215 -13.88 9.39 0.70
C THR A 215 -14.75 9.59 1.96
N GLU A 216 -15.06 10.83 2.32
CA GLU A 216 -15.93 11.14 3.46
C GLU A 216 -17.32 10.50 3.35
N LYS A 217 -17.90 10.43 2.13
CA LYS A 217 -19.19 9.77 1.91
C LYS A 217 -19.09 8.28 2.21
N VAL A 218 -18.08 7.60 1.65
CA VAL A 218 -17.86 6.17 1.89
C VAL A 218 -17.65 5.87 3.38
N LEU A 219 -16.82 6.65 4.06
CA LEU A 219 -16.54 6.44 5.49
C LEU A 219 -17.73 6.71 6.41
N LYS A 220 -18.74 7.48 5.96
CA LYS A 220 -20.00 7.70 6.71
C LYS A 220 -20.99 6.54 6.58
N GLU A 221 -20.78 5.62 5.62
CA GLU A 221 -21.64 4.46 5.38
C GLU A 221 -21.22 3.23 6.22
N VAL A 222 -20.04 3.27 6.88
CA VAL A 222 -19.40 2.17 7.60
C VAL A 222 -19.07 2.53 9.09
#